data_3d993f917b241279139695289a71aff6
#
_entry.id   3d993f917b241279139695289a71aff6
#
_cell.length_a   1.000
_cell.length_b   1.000
_cell.length_c   1.000
_cell.angle_alpha   90.00
_cell.angle_beta   90.00
_cell.angle_gamma   90.00
#
_symmetry.space_group_name_H-M   'P 1'
#
loop_
_entity.id
_entity.type
_entity.pdbx_description
1 polymer ?
#
loop_
_entity_poly.entity_id
_entity_poly.type
_entity_poly.pdbx_seq_one_letter_code
_entity_poly.pdbx_strand_id
1 'polypeptide(L)'
;MMYVYTVSEQTAEVAAPIEFTSIGLFKGRNATQATETTLIIGCPGIYEITFNGTATADGTVQLYVNGEEVNGATSIGTTLAFTALIQVNPNCCAITNNIPARIQVINDGEAALTLTNVALTIIKVG
;
A
#
# COMPACT_ATOMS: atom_id res chain seq x y z
N MET A 1 5.89 -0.78 12.55
CA MET A 1 6.45 -1.43 11.34
C MET A 1 5.55 -2.58 10.91
N MET A 2 5.26 -2.64 9.64
CA MET A 2 4.48 -3.73 9.08
C MET A 2 5.06 -4.12 7.72
N TYR A 3 5.18 -5.43 7.49
CA TYR A 3 5.59 -5.98 6.21
C TYR A 3 4.57 -7.04 5.79
N VAL A 4 3.93 -6.82 4.66
CA VAL A 4 2.95 -7.73 4.08
C VAL A 4 3.36 -8.12 2.67
N TYR A 5 2.98 -9.30 2.22
CA TYR A 5 3.41 -9.80 0.92
C TYR A 5 2.47 -10.85 0.36
N THR A 6 2.60 -11.11 -0.93
CA THR A 6 1.99 -12.25 -1.61
C THR A 6 3.04 -12.84 -2.56
N VAL A 7 3.42 -14.09 -2.35
CA VAL A 7 4.40 -14.78 -3.19
C VAL A 7 3.76 -15.28 -4.49
N SER A 8 2.54 -15.81 -4.39
CA SER A 8 1.84 -16.42 -5.51
C SER A 8 1.37 -15.38 -6.53
N GLU A 9 1.08 -15.85 -7.75
CA GLU A 9 0.56 -15.01 -8.81
C GLU A 9 -0.84 -14.51 -8.49
N GLN A 10 -1.09 -13.25 -8.80
CA GLN A 10 -2.42 -12.64 -8.70
C GLN A 10 -2.68 -11.74 -9.88
N THR A 11 -3.95 -11.54 -10.20
CA THR A 11 -4.36 -10.62 -11.25
C THR A 11 -5.21 -9.51 -10.63
N ALA A 12 -4.77 -8.27 -10.83
CA ALA A 12 -5.53 -7.10 -10.41
C ALA A 12 -6.20 -6.49 -11.65
N GLU A 13 -7.53 -6.38 -11.60
CA GLU A 13 -8.29 -5.71 -12.66
C GLU A 13 -7.99 -4.21 -12.66
N VAL A 14 -8.39 -3.51 -13.71
CA VAL A 14 -8.24 -2.07 -13.82
C VAL A 14 -8.93 -1.39 -12.62
N ALA A 15 -8.23 -0.47 -11.98
CA ALA A 15 -8.67 0.25 -10.80
C ALA A 15 -8.89 -0.64 -9.56
N ALA A 16 -8.48 -1.89 -9.60
CA ALA A 16 -8.58 -2.79 -8.45
C ALA A 16 -7.31 -2.76 -7.59
N PRO A 17 -7.43 -2.93 -6.28
CA PRO A 17 -6.27 -2.97 -5.40
C PRO A 17 -5.53 -4.30 -5.47
N ILE A 18 -4.23 -4.24 -5.19
CA ILE A 18 -3.36 -5.42 -5.10
C ILE A 18 -3.55 -6.07 -3.73
N GLU A 19 -3.56 -7.39 -3.69
CA GLU A 19 -3.74 -8.17 -2.47
C GLU A 19 -2.41 -8.52 -1.82
N PHE A 20 -2.38 -8.45 -0.48
CA PHE A 20 -1.27 -8.89 0.35
C PHE A 20 -1.80 -9.94 1.32
N THR A 21 -1.63 -11.20 0.96
CA THR A 21 -2.29 -12.31 1.65
C THR A 21 -1.55 -12.81 2.88
N SER A 22 -0.29 -12.40 3.07
CA SER A 22 0.55 -12.87 4.17
C SER A 22 1.17 -11.71 4.92
N ILE A 23 1.30 -11.85 6.24
CA ILE A 23 1.97 -10.88 7.10
C ILE A 23 3.32 -11.47 7.47
N GLY A 24 4.42 -10.83 7.03
CA GLY A 24 5.77 -11.27 7.34
C GLY A 24 6.29 -10.72 8.66
N LEU A 25 5.96 -9.46 8.95
CA LEU A 25 6.38 -8.82 10.20
C LEU A 25 5.31 -7.82 10.62
N PHE A 26 4.98 -7.84 11.89
CA PHE A 26 4.04 -6.90 12.47
C PHE A 26 4.57 -6.49 13.85
N LYS A 27 4.92 -5.22 13.99
CA LYS A 27 5.42 -4.67 15.25
C LYS A 27 4.78 -3.33 15.55
N GLY A 28 4.34 -3.15 16.78
CA GLY A 28 3.74 -1.91 17.23
C GLY A 28 2.24 -1.85 16.93
N ARG A 29 1.65 -0.67 17.14
CA ARG A 29 0.21 -0.46 17.01
C ARG A 29 -0.15 0.55 15.93
N ASN A 30 0.85 1.03 15.19
CA ASN A 30 0.65 2.16 14.28
C ASN A 30 -0.05 1.75 12.99
N ALA A 31 0.16 0.51 12.55
CA ALA A 31 -0.42 0.02 11.32
C ALA A 31 -1.02 -1.37 11.52
N THR A 32 -2.14 -1.62 10.87
CA THR A 32 -2.82 -2.92 10.88
C THR A 32 -3.31 -3.25 9.48
N GLN A 33 -3.62 -4.51 9.24
CA GLN A 33 -4.23 -4.93 7.98
C GLN A 33 -5.73 -5.16 8.19
N ALA A 34 -6.55 -4.31 7.56
CA ALA A 34 -8.01 -4.42 7.66
C ALA A 34 -8.55 -5.55 6.78
N THR A 35 -8.04 -5.62 5.54
CA THR A 35 -8.35 -6.67 4.56
C THR A 35 -7.07 -6.99 3.79
N GLU A 36 -7.11 -7.99 2.91
CA GLU A 36 -5.95 -8.33 2.08
C GLU A 36 -5.52 -7.20 1.15
N THR A 37 -6.40 -6.26 0.87
CA THR A 37 -6.12 -5.13 -0.03
C THR A 37 -5.89 -3.81 0.69
N THR A 38 -6.27 -3.69 1.96
CA THR A 38 -6.28 -2.41 2.68
C THR A 38 -5.53 -2.50 3.99
N LEU A 39 -4.51 -1.64 4.13
CA LEU A 39 -3.81 -1.45 5.38
C LEU A 39 -4.26 -0.14 6.01
N ILE A 40 -4.24 -0.09 7.34
CA ILE A 40 -4.71 1.07 8.09
C ILE A 40 -3.60 1.57 8.99
N ILE A 41 -3.32 2.88 8.91
CA ILE A 41 -2.43 3.57 9.84
C ILE A 41 -3.31 4.39 10.77
N GLY A 42 -3.33 4.02 12.05
CA GLY A 42 -4.23 4.61 13.04
C GLY A 42 -3.59 5.67 13.93
N CYS A 43 -2.29 5.90 13.84
CA CYS A 43 -1.60 6.85 14.71
C CYS A 43 -0.91 7.95 13.91
N PRO A 44 -0.88 9.20 14.44
CA PRO A 44 -0.24 10.31 13.73
C PRO A 44 1.27 10.09 13.60
N GLY A 45 1.83 10.65 12.57
CA GLY A 45 3.26 10.59 12.30
C GLY A 45 3.58 10.63 10.83
N ILE A 46 4.85 10.47 10.52
CA ILE A 46 5.35 10.37 9.15
C ILE A 46 5.74 8.92 8.92
N TYR A 47 5.26 8.37 7.83
CA TYR A 47 5.45 6.96 7.49
C TYR A 47 6.09 6.81 6.13
N GLU A 48 7.04 5.90 6.04
CA GLU A 48 7.63 5.48 4.77
C GLU A 48 6.92 4.23 4.30
N ILE A 49 6.43 4.28 3.07
CA ILE A 49 5.73 3.16 2.44
C ILE A 49 6.52 2.74 1.21
N THR A 50 6.95 1.48 1.18
CA THR A 50 7.73 0.91 0.08
C THR A 50 6.96 -0.26 -0.51
N PHE A 51 6.80 -0.22 -1.82
CA PHE A 51 6.16 -1.30 -2.59
C PHE A 51 7.15 -1.87 -3.60
N ASN A 52 7.11 -3.18 -3.79
CA ASN A 52 7.77 -3.82 -4.93
C ASN A 52 7.00 -5.05 -5.38
N GLY A 53 7.13 -5.37 -6.65
CA GLY A 53 6.49 -6.51 -7.26
C GLY A 53 6.97 -6.71 -8.68
N THR A 54 6.67 -7.88 -9.24
CA THR A 54 7.02 -8.22 -10.62
C THR A 54 5.75 -8.51 -11.41
N ALA A 55 5.63 -7.90 -12.58
CA ALA A 55 4.50 -8.09 -13.47
C ALA A 55 4.90 -8.90 -14.69
N THR A 56 3.96 -9.63 -15.27
CA THR A 56 4.20 -10.43 -16.48
C THR A 56 4.18 -9.58 -17.75
N ALA A 57 3.61 -8.39 -17.70
CA ALA A 57 3.57 -7.42 -18.79
C ALA A 57 3.62 -6.01 -18.20
N ASP A 58 3.92 -5.02 -19.03
CA ASP A 58 3.98 -3.63 -18.58
C ASP A 58 2.64 -3.20 -17.96
N GLY A 59 2.72 -2.59 -16.79
CA GLY A 59 1.57 -2.08 -16.08
C GLY A 59 1.95 -0.87 -15.25
N THR A 60 0.94 -0.29 -14.62
CA THR A 60 1.10 0.89 -13.76
C THR A 60 0.45 0.62 -12.41
N VAL A 61 1.19 0.88 -11.34
CA VAL A 61 0.66 0.83 -9.97
C VAL A 61 0.80 2.19 -9.32
N GLN A 62 -0.12 2.52 -8.44
CA GLN A 62 -0.20 3.80 -7.78
C GLN A 62 -0.61 3.61 -6.31
N LEU A 63 0.04 4.35 -5.42
CA LEU A 63 -0.35 4.38 -4.01
C LEU A 63 -1.55 5.31 -3.82
N TYR A 64 -2.56 4.82 -3.12
CA TYR A 64 -3.73 5.59 -2.73
C TYR A 64 -3.84 5.65 -1.21
N VAL A 65 -4.13 6.82 -0.69
CA VAL A 65 -4.41 7.04 0.73
C VAL A 65 -5.81 7.65 0.83
N ASN A 66 -6.72 6.94 1.49
CA ASN A 66 -8.12 7.33 1.62
C ASN A 66 -8.79 7.62 0.26
N GLY A 67 -8.44 6.84 -0.76
CA GLY A 67 -9.01 6.97 -2.08
C GLY A 67 -8.39 8.07 -2.95
N GLU A 68 -7.34 8.74 -2.46
CA GLU A 68 -6.65 9.79 -3.21
C GLU A 68 -5.23 9.35 -3.58
N GLU A 69 -4.82 9.69 -4.80
CA GLU A 69 -3.48 9.40 -5.29
C GLU A 69 -2.42 10.13 -4.49
N VAL A 70 -1.35 9.43 -4.15
CA VAL A 70 -0.15 10.05 -3.58
C VAL A 70 0.79 10.39 -4.74
N ASN A 71 1.01 11.68 -4.96
CA ASN A 71 1.87 12.13 -6.06
C ASN A 71 3.28 11.59 -5.91
N GLY A 72 3.82 11.04 -7.00
CA GLY A 72 5.16 10.46 -7.02
C GLY A 72 5.24 9.02 -6.55
N ALA A 73 4.18 8.47 -5.99
CA ALA A 73 4.14 7.07 -5.53
C ALA A 73 3.52 6.18 -6.61
N THR A 74 4.20 6.10 -7.75
CA THR A 74 3.76 5.33 -8.90
C THR A 74 4.94 4.60 -9.53
N SER A 75 4.66 3.49 -10.20
CA SER A 75 5.67 2.74 -10.95
C SER A 75 5.05 2.17 -12.22
N ILE A 76 5.81 2.20 -13.29
CA ILE A 76 5.38 1.74 -14.62
C ILE A 76 6.41 0.73 -15.13
N GLY A 77 5.94 -0.36 -15.69
CA GLY A 77 6.80 -1.39 -16.27
C GLY A 77 6.48 -2.78 -15.77
N THR A 78 7.47 -3.67 -15.83
CA THR A 78 7.36 -5.05 -15.34
C THR A 78 8.02 -5.23 -13.97
N THR A 79 9.04 -4.44 -13.66
CA THR A 79 9.61 -4.36 -12.32
C THR A 79 9.02 -3.13 -11.65
N LEU A 80 8.11 -3.37 -10.71
CA LEU A 80 7.34 -2.31 -10.09
C LEU A 80 7.87 -2.04 -8.70
N ALA A 81 8.22 -0.79 -8.42
CA ALA A 81 8.73 -0.38 -7.11
C ALA A 81 8.54 1.11 -6.92
N PHE A 82 8.14 1.50 -5.72
CA PHE A 82 8.13 2.90 -5.32
C PHE A 82 8.31 3.03 -3.81
N THR A 83 8.75 4.19 -3.40
CA THR A 83 8.84 4.58 -1.99
C THR A 83 8.20 5.94 -1.83
N ALA A 84 7.35 6.10 -0.83
CA ALA A 84 6.69 7.35 -0.55
C ALA A 84 6.71 7.66 0.94
N LEU A 85 6.72 8.94 1.26
CA LEU A 85 6.53 9.43 2.62
C LEU A 85 5.15 10.04 2.71
N ILE A 86 4.37 9.62 3.69
CA ILE A 86 3.05 10.20 3.95
C ILE A 86 2.98 10.71 5.39
N GLN A 87 2.20 11.75 5.59
CA GLN A 87 1.93 12.26 6.93
C GLN A 87 0.51 11.91 7.31
N VAL A 88 0.37 11.24 8.47
CA VAL A 88 -0.92 10.98 9.07
C VAL A 88 -1.16 12.05 10.14
N ASN A 89 -2.22 12.81 9.98
CA ASN A 89 -2.49 13.98 10.82
C ASN A 89 -2.77 13.60 12.27
N PRO A 90 -2.48 14.51 13.22
CA PRO A 90 -2.75 14.27 14.65
C PRO A 90 -4.20 13.89 14.95
N ASN A 91 -5.15 14.32 14.13
CA ASN A 91 -6.56 14.05 14.33
C ASN A 91 -6.97 12.61 14.00
N CYS A 92 -6.12 11.81 13.38
CA CYS A 92 -6.47 10.44 13.01
C CYS A 92 -6.77 9.57 14.24
N CYS A 93 -6.16 9.90 15.40
CA CYS A 93 -6.37 9.19 16.66
C CYS A 93 -7.30 9.92 17.60
N ALA A 94 -7.92 11.03 17.19
CA ALA A 94 -8.84 11.78 18.02
C ALA A 94 -10.14 11.00 18.24
N ILE A 95 -10.69 11.11 19.44
CA ILE A 95 -11.89 10.34 19.81
C ILE A 95 -13.08 10.69 18.93
N THR A 96 -13.21 11.96 18.52
CA THR A 96 -14.39 12.46 17.81
C THR A 96 -14.24 12.44 16.29
N ASN A 97 -13.01 12.43 15.75
CA ASN A 97 -12.75 12.51 14.32
C ASN A 97 -11.63 11.53 13.90
N ASN A 98 -11.70 10.35 14.46
CA ASN A 98 -10.68 9.34 14.19
C ASN A 98 -10.86 8.77 12.79
N ILE A 99 -10.20 9.37 11.80
CA ILE A 99 -10.19 8.89 10.43
C ILE A 99 -8.81 8.30 10.17
N PRO A 100 -8.66 6.97 10.26
CA PRO A 100 -7.36 6.35 9.97
C PRO A 100 -7.00 6.50 8.51
N ALA A 101 -5.72 6.48 8.20
CA ALA A 101 -5.25 6.47 6.83
C ALA A 101 -5.40 5.06 6.26
N ARG A 102 -6.16 4.92 5.19
CA ARG A 102 -6.35 3.66 4.47
C ARG A 102 -5.39 3.61 3.29
N ILE A 103 -4.53 2.61 3.29
CA ILE A 103 -3.46 2.47 2.33
C ILE A 103 -3.80 1.36 1.36
N GLN A 104 -3.77 1.67 0.06
CA GLN A 104 -3.97 0.69 -1.01
C GLN A 104 -2.99 0.94 -2.13
N VAL A 105 -2.54 -0.12 -2.79
CA VAL A 105 -1.80 -0.04 -4.05
C VAL A 105 -2.75 -0.55 -5.13
N ILE A 106 -3.02 0.28 -6.12
CA ILE A 106 -4.06 0.05 -7.10
C ILE A 106 -3.46 -0.06 -8.50
N ASN A 107 -3.99 -0.97 -9.32
CA ASN A 107 -3.68 -1.03 -10.73
C ASN A 107 -4.27 0.19 -11.42
N ASP A 108 -3.42 1.17 -11.71
CA ASP A 108 -3.82 2.45 -12.31
C ASP A 108 -3.58 2.47 -13.83
N GLY A 109 -3.36 1.32 -14.43
CA GLY A 109 -3.19 1.16 -15.87
C GLY A 109 -4.51 0.97 -16.60
N GLU A 110 -4.41 0.64 -17.88
CA GLU A 110 -5.57 0.49 -18.77
C GLU A 110 -5.99 -0.97 -18.97
N ALA A 111 -5.24 -1.92 -18.44
CA ALA A 111 -5.49 -3.35 -18.58
C ALA A 111 -5.27 -4.06 -17.26
N ALA A 112 -5.85 -5.25 -17.12
CA ALA A 112 -5.60 -6.11 -15.97
C ALA A 112 -4.09 -6.43 -15.87
N LEU A 113 -3.59 -6.53 -14.65
CA LEU A 113 -2.17 -6.70 -14.36
C LEU A 113 -1.97 -7.97 -13.54
N THR A 114 -1.13 -8.86 -14.05
CA THR A 114 -0.76 -10.09 -13.36
C THR A 114 0.60 -9.90 -12.69
N LEU A 115 0.64 -10.13 -11.37
CA LEU A 115 1.81 -9.85 -10.54
C LEU A 115 2.22 -11.08 -9.75
N THR A 116 3.52 -11.15 -9.44
CA THR A 116 4.09 -12.13 -8.52
C THR A 116 5.02 -11.43 -7.54
N ASN A 117 5.22 -12.03 -6.37
CA ASN A 117 6.15 -11.54 -5.35
C ASN A 117 5.94 -10.06 -5.00
N VAL A 118 4.70 -9.68 -4.73
CA VAL A 118 4.40 -8.32 -4.28
C VAL A 118 4.67 -8.19 -2.79
N ALA A 119 5.18 -7.04 -2.39
CA ALA A 119 5.48 -6.75 -0.99
C ALA A 119 5.25 -5.28 -0.68
N LEU A 120 4.77 -4.99 0.51
CA LEU A 120 4.56 -3.64 1.00
C LEU A 120 5.10 -3.53 2.42
N THR A 121 5.90 -2.49 2.65
CA THR A 121 6.47 -2.20 3.97
C THR A 121 6.01 -0.83 4.43
N ILE A 122 5.57 -0.73 5.68
CA ILE A 122 5.18 0.53 6.31
C ILE A 122 6.03 0.71 7.55
N ILE A 123 6.79 1.80 7.61
CA ILE A 123 7.68 2.13 8.73
C ILE A 123 7.39 3.56 9.18
N LYS A 124 7.18 3.75 10.48
CA LYS A 124 7.05 5.09 11.06
C LYS A 124 8.46 5.69 11.18
N VAL A 125 8.67 6.86 10.58
CA VAL A 125 9.97 7.53 10.53
C VAL A 125 9.98 8.91 11.20
N GLY A 126 8.85 9.41 11.60
CA GLY A 126 8.78 10.70 12.26
C GLY A 126 7.57 10.98 13.11
#